data_2b882f9b241c718822532cd45b574f1d
#
_entry.id   2b882f9b241c718822532cd45b574f1d
#
_cell.length_a   1.000
_cell.length_b   1.000
_cell.length_c   1.000
_cell.angle_alpha   90.00
_cell.angle_beta   90.00
_cell.angle_gamma   90.00
#
_symmetry.space_group_name_H-M   'P 1'
#
loop_
_entity.id
_entity.type
_entity.pdbx_description
1 polymer ?
#
loop_
_entity_poly.entity_id
_entity_poly.type
_entity_poly.pdbx_seq_one_letter_code
_entity_poly.pdbx_strand_id
1 'polypeptide(L)'
;MHIVALKSPDSSDHRSVIHPETIAKLVSLEGASVSFESGIGHGINVSDKAFAELGLKAISRDECLSNGDLIITPSSLTLTESASIKKGSTVIGMLNPFYAVEELKALCNSNISAVSMEFIPRI
;
A
#
# COMPACT_ATOMS: atom_id res chain seq x y z
N MET A 1 -7.51 3.61 -12.67
CA MET A 1 -7.01 3.76 -11.28
C MET A 1 -5.88 2.79 -11.05
N HIS A 2 -4.76 3.27 -10.55
CA HIS A 2 -3.61 2.42 -10.24
C HIS A 2 -3.54 2.13 -8.73
N ILE A 3 -3.75 0.89 -8.35
CA ILE A 3 -3.70 0.41 -6.97
C ILE A 3 -2.30 -0.16 -6.73
N VAL A 4 -1.65 0.24 -5.67
CA VAL A 4 -0.32 -0.26 -5.29
C VAL A 4 -0.32 -0.78 -3.86
N ALA A 5 0.40 -1.86 -3.62
CA ALA A 5 0.55 -2.48 -2.31
C ALA A 5 2.01 -2.40 -1.85
N LEU A 6 2.22 -1.89 -0.66
CA LEU A 6 3.55 -1.79 -0.04
C LEU A 6 3.77 -2.91 0.96
N LYS A 7 5.00 -3.36 1.08
CA LYS A 7 5.43 -4.26 2.18
C LYS A 7 5.82 -3.46 3.42
N SER A 8 5.84 -4.12 4.58
CA SER A 8 6.40 -3.52 5.78
C SER A 8 7.91 -3.28 5.60
N PRO A 9 8.43 -2.11 6.01
CA PRO A 9 9.87 -1.88 6.06
C PRO A 9 10.57 -2.68 7.19
N ASP A 10 9.81 -3.16 8.16
CA ASP A 10 10.30 -4.00 9.26
C ASP A 10 10.45 -5.45 8.78
N SER A 11 11.69 -5.94 8.74
CA SER A 11 12.01 -7.31 8.31
C SER A 11 11.44 -8.40 9.23
N SER A 12 11.08 -8.06 10.46
CA SER A 12 10.41 -8.97 11.40
C SER A 12 8.90 -9.05 11.21
N ASP A 13 8.31 -8.13 10.44
CA ASP A 13 6.89 -8.14 10.11
C ASP A 13 6.65 -9.01 8.86
N HIS A 14 6.11 -10.18 9.09
CA HIS A 14 5.83 -11.16 8.03
C HIS A 14 4.45 -11.04 7.40
N ARG A 15 3.65 -10.02 7.79
CA ARG A 15 2.33 -9.81 7.20
C ARG A 15 2.44 -9.24 5.79
N SER A 16 1.49 -9.63 4.94
CA SER A 16 1.31 -9.02 3.63
C SER A 16 -0.07 -8.38 3.53
N VAL A 17 -0.15 -7.22 2.92
CA VAL A 17 -1.44 -6.52 2.69
C VAL A 17 -2.21 -7.11 1.51
N ILE A 18 -1.58 -7.97 0.72
CA ILE A 18 -2.22 -8.71 -0.37
C ILE A 18 -1.98 -10.21 -0.22
N HIS A 19 -2.96 -10.99 -0.64
CA HIS A 19 -2.88 -12.45 -0.68
C HIS A 19 -3.46 -12.95 -2.00
N PRO A 20 -2.91 -14.02 -2.61
CA PRO A 20 -3.40 -14.54 -3.90
C PRO A 20 -4.91 -14.79 -3.94
N GLU A 21 -5.48 -15.34 -2.87
CA GLU A 21 -6.90 -15.65 -2.79
C GLU A 21 -7.83 -14.42 -2.78
N THR A 22 -7.35 -13.29 -2.29
CA THR A 22 -8.17 -12.09 -2.12
C THR A 22 -7.93 -11.05 -3.20
N ILE A 23 -6.71 -11.00 -3.75
CA ILE A 23 -6.30 -9.96 -4.71
C ILE A 23 -7.04 -10.06 -6.05
N ALA A 24 -7.52 -11.25 -6.41
CA ALA A 24 -8.27 -11.46 -7.65
C ALA A 24 -9.47 -10.53 -7.79
N LYS A 25 -10.13 -10.18 -6.67
CA LYS A 25 -11.24 -9.23 -6.65
C LYS A 25 -10.82 -7.83 -7.05
N LEU A 26 -9.63 -7.38 -6.62
CA LEU A 26 -9.10 -6.07 -7.00
C LEU A 26 -8.67 -6.03 -8.47
N VAL A 27 -8.03 -7.10 -8.94
CA VAL A 27 -7.60 -7.23 -10.34
C VAL A 27 -8.79 -7.23 -11.30
N SER A 28 -9.93 -7.77 -10.88
CA SER A 28 -11.14 -7.83 -11.70
C SER A 28 -11.91 -6.51 -11.79
N LEU A 29 -11.55 -5.50 -11.02
CA LEU A 29 -12.20 -4.18 -11.10
C LEU A 29 -11.92 -3.52 -12.45
N GLU A 30 -13.00 -3.14 -13.14
CA GLU A 30 -12.88 -2.45 -14.42
C GLU A 30 -12.13 -1.11 -14.26
N GLY A 31 -11.17 -0.87 -15.14
CA GLY A 31 -10.34 0.33 -15.12
C GLY A 31 -9.28 0.38 -14.02
N ALA A 32 -9.09 -0.71 -13.25
CA ALA A 32 -8.04 -0.81 -12.25
C ALA A 32 -6.83 -1.60 -12.76
N SER A 33 -5.64 -1.12 -12.42
CA SER A 33 -4.39 -1.89 -12.52
C SER A 33 -3.81 -2.05 -11.13
N VAL A 34 -3.20 -3.20 -10.84
CA VAL A 34 -2.64 -3.51 -9.54
C VAL A 34 -1.15 -3.79 -9.66
N SER A 35 -0.35 -3.07 -8.89
CA SER A 35 1.07 -3.32 -8.74
C SER A 35 1.43 -3.53 -7.28
N PHE A 36 2.59 -4.07 -7.02
CA PHE A 36 3.05 -4.33 -5.65
C PHE A 36 4.55 -4.11 -5.52
N GLU A 37 4.97 -3.77 -4.31
CA GLU A 37 6.39 -3.68 -3.99
C GLU A 37 7.03 -5.06 -4.06
N SER A 38 8.10 -5.18 -4.84
CA SER A 38 8.84 -6.44 -5.02
C SER A 38 9.23 -7.04 -3.66
N GLY A 39 8.99 -8.35 -3.51
CA GLY A 39 9.23 -9.08 -2.27
C GLY A 39 8.10 -9.01 -1.23
N ILE A 40 6.96 -8.43 -1.55
CA ILE A 40 5.84 -8.28 -0.61
C ILE A 40 5.31 -9.60 -0.03
N GLY A 41 5.40 -10.67 -0.80
CA GLY A 41 4.93 -12.00 -0.40
C GLY A 41 5.95 -12.85 0.36
N HIS A 42 7.16 -12.34 0.61
CA HIS A 42 8.22 -13.12 1.22
C HIS A 42 7.81 -13.70 2.59
N GLY A 43 7.19 -12.90 3.44
CA GLY A 43 6.76 -13.33 4.78
C GLY A 43 5.63 -14.37 4.79
N ILE A 44 4.90 -14.52 3.69
CA ILE A 44 3.82 -15.51 3.52
C ILE A 44 4.18 -16.61 2.52
N ASN A 45 5.47 -16.73 2.16
CA ASN A 45 6.00 -17.71 1.20
C ASN A 45 5.33 -17.67 -0.19
N VAL A 46 5.00 -16.48 -0.66
CA VAL A 46 4.47 -16.23 -2.01
C VAL A 46 5.49 -15.44 -2.81
N SER A 47 5.88 -15.95 -3.97
CA SER A 47 6.84 -15.28 -4.85
C SER A 47 6.20 -14.14 -5.65
N ASP A 48 7.00 -13.19 -6.08
CA ASP A 48 6.56 -12.13 -7.01
C ASP A 48 5.97 -12.72 -8.30
N LYS A 49 6.53 -13.84 -8.77
CA LYS A 49 6.03 -14.55 -9.94
C LYS A 49 4.60 -15.05 -9.75
N ALA A 50 4.27 -15.57 -8.55
CA ALA A 50 2.92 -16.05 -8.26
C ALA A 50 1.89 -14.90 -8.33
N PHE A 51 2.23 -13.71 -7.86
CA PHE A 51 1.39 -12.53 -8.02
C PHE A 51 1.32 -12.06 -9.48
N ALA A 52 2.43 -12.12 -10.22
CA ALA A 52 2.45 -11.74 -11.64
C ALA A 52 1.56 -12.65 -12.49
N GLU A 53 1.46 -13.92 -12.18
CA GLU A 53 0.54 -14.87 -12.85
C GLU A 53 -0.94 -14.53 -12.62
N LEU A 54 -1.25 -13.77 -11.57
CA LEU A 54 -2.60 -13.24 -11.30
C LEU A 54 -2.87 -11.87 -11.94
N GLY A 55 -1.93 -11.34 -12.72
CA GLY A 55 -2.07 -10.07 -13.43
C GLY A 55 -1.53 -8.84 -12.69
N LEU A 56 -0.81 -9.02 -11.58
CA LEU A 56 -0.15 -7.93 -10.88
C LEU A 56 1.25 -7.67 -11.43
N LYS A 57 1.76 -6.47 -11.21
CA LYS A 57 3.12 -6.08 -11.60
C LYS A 57 3.98 -5.77 -10.38
N ALA A 58 5.13 -6.42 -10.28
CA ALA A 58 6.16 -6.10 -9.29
C ALA A 58 6.91 -4.83 -9.69
N ILE A 59 7.00 -3.85 -8.80
CA ILE A 59 7.70 -2.59 -9.00
C ILE A 59 8.48 -2.20 -7.74
N SER A 60 9.31 -1.18 -7.82
CA SER A 60 10.03 -0.66 -6.65
C SER A 60 9.09 0.12 -5.73
N ARG A 61 9.51 0.31 -4.47
CA ARG A 61 8.78 1.12 -3.50
C ARG A 61 8.58 2.56 -3.99
N ASP A 62 9.62 3.15 -4.55
CA ASP A 62 9.56 4.52 -5.08
C ASP A 62 8.56 4.66 -6.24
N GLU A 63 8.51 3.65 -7.12
CA GLU A 63 7.51 3.61 -8.19
C GLU A 63 6.08 3.43 -7.64
N CYS A 64 5.89 2.65 -6.56
CA CYS A 64 4.61 2.54 -5.89
C CYS A 64 4.14 3.90 -5.37
N LEU A 65 5.01 4.62 -4.67
CA LEU A 65 4.68 5.91 -4.07
C LEU A 65 4.37 6.99 -5.12
N SER A 66 5.17 7.05 -6.18
CA SER A 66 5.05 8.11 -7.20
C SER A 66 3.91 7.88 -8.20
N ASN A 67 3.48 6.64 -8.42
CA ASN A 67 2.50 6.29 -9.46
C ASN A 67 1.16 5.80 -8.93
N GLY A 68 1.06 5.44 -7.64
CA GLY A 68 -0.17 4.92 -7.07
C GLY A 68 -1.27 5.98 -6.92
N ASP A 69 -2.48 5.65 -7.34
CA ASP A 69 -3.69 6.43 -7.03
C ASP A 69 -4.28 6.01 -5.69
N LEU A 70 -4.24 4.73 -5.39
CA LEU A 70 -4.57 4.14 -4.09
C LEU A 70 -3.38 3.33 -3.60
N ILE A 71 -2.85 3.71 -2.44
CA ILE A 71 -1.69 3.07 -1.83
C ILE A 71 -2.15 2.29 -0.60
N ILE A 72 -1.93 0.97 -0.60
CA ILE A 72 -2.24 0.09 0.53
C ILE A 72 -0.95 -0.19 1.29
N THR A 73 -0.92 0.12 2.56
CA THR A 73 0.30 0.00 3.39
C THR A 73 0.02 -0.71 4.72
N PRO A 74 0.94 -1.57 5.19
CA PRO A 74 0.80 -2.22 6.51
C PRO A 74 1.23 -1.33 7.68
N SER A 75 1.87 -0.19 7.40
CA SER A 75 2.42 0.72 8.41
C SER A 75 2.37 2.17 7.96
N SER A 76 2.59 3.10 8.88
CA SER A 76 2.76 4.51 8.55
C SER A 76 3.94 4.71 7.58
N LEU A 77 3.84 5.74 6.75
CA LEU A 77 4.89 6.16 5.82
C LEU A 77 5.77 7.20 6.49
N THR A 78 7.05 7.22 6.16
CA THR A 78 7.98 8.24 6.64
C THR A 78 7.65 9.61 6.03
N LEU A 79 8.17 10.68 6.62
CA LEU A 79 8.02 12.04 6.06
C LEU A 79 8.59 12.14 4.64
N THR A 80 9.72 11.50 4.38
CA THR A 80 10.35 11.46 3.05
C THR A 80 9.47 10.72 2.05
N GLU A 81 8.93 9.57 2.42
CA GLU A 81 8.01 8.80 1.57
C GLU A 81 6.72 9.59 1.29
N SER A 82 6.17 10.25 2.29
CA SER A 82 4.97 11.09 2.13
C SER A 82 5.17 12.21 1.10
N ALA A 83 6.37 12.78 1.04
CA ALA A 83 6.72 13.80 0.06
C ALA A 83 6.81 13.27 -1.38
N SER A 84 7.03 11.96 -1.56
CA SER A 84 7.15 11.31 -2.87
C SER A 84 5.81 10.86 -3.46
N ILE A 85 4.75 10.92 -2.67
CA ILE A 85 3.42 10.45 -3.10
C ILE A 85 2.81 11.44 -4.09
N LYS A 86 2.20 10.88 -5.12
CA LYS A 86 1.45 11.64 -6.12
C LYS A 86 0.29 12.39 -5.46
N LYS A 87 0.19 13.70 -5.72
CA LYS A 87 -0.90 14.53 -5.20
C LYS A 87 -2.28 14.03 -5.66
N GLY A 88 -3.23 14.07 -4.77
CA GLY A 88 -4.59 13.59 -5.03
C GLY A 88 -4.78 12.09 -4.80
N SER A 89 -3.73 11.36 -4.43
CA SER A 89 -3.80 9.94 -4.09
C SER A 89 -4.47 9.70 -2.75
N THR A 90 -4.85 8.45 -2.51
CA THR A 90 -5.37 7.97 -1.22
C THR A 90 -4.41 6.93 -0.65
N VAL A 91 -4.09 7.07 0.63
CA VAL A 91 -3.33 6.07 1.40
C VAL A 91 -4.28 5.39 2.37
N ILE A 92 -4.33 4.06 2.35
CA ILE A 92 -5.12 3.25 3.27
C ILE A 92 -4.22 2.22 3.96
N GLY A 93 -4.35 2.07 5.26
CA GLY A 93 -3.60 1.05 5.99
C GLY A 93 -3.57 1.24 7.50
N MET A 94 -2.67 0.53 8.14
CA MET A 94 -2.40 0.63 9.57
C MET A 94 -1.47 1.83 9.83
N LEU A 95 -2.03 3.04 9.86
CA LEU A 95 -1.27 4.28 9.84
C LEU A 95 -0.79 4.76 11.22
N ASN A 96 -1.13 4.02 12.28
CA ASN A 96 -0.71 4.31 13.66
C ASN A 96 -1.04 5.75 14.11
N PRO A 97 -2.31 6.19 14.04
CA PRO A 97 -2.69 7.59 14.13
C PRO A 97 -2.39 8.27 15.46
N PHE A 98 -2.20 7.50 16.52
CA PHE A 98 -1.87 8.05 17.85
C PHE A 98 -0.38 8.36 18.03
N TYR A 99 0.50 7.77 17.20
CA TYR A 99 1.95 7.92 17.33
C TYR A 99 2.61 8.54 16.10
N ALA A 100 2.06 8.33 14.90
CA ALA A 100 2.57 8.86 13.63
C ALA A 100 1.87 10.18 13.24
N VAL A 101 1.73 11.11 14.17
CA VAL A 101 0.95 12.34 13.98
C VAL A 101 1.58 13.25 12.92
N GLU A 102 2.90 13.40 12.94
CA GLU A 102 3.62 14.27 11.99
C GLU A 102 3.58 13.71 10.56
N GLU A 103 3.68 12.40 10.43
CA GLU A 103 3.54 11.69 9.14
C GLU A 103 2.14 11.88 8.56
N LEU A 104 1.11 11.76 9.38
CA LEU A 104 -0.28 11.99 8.95
C LEU A 104 -0.54 13.45 8.57
N LYS A 105 0.00 14.40 9.33
CA LYS A 105 -0.07 15.82 8.96
C LYS A 105 0.60 16.08 7.62
N ALA A 106 1.75 15.47 7.36
CA ALA A 106 2.46 15.60 6.09
C ALA A 106 1.60 15.11 4.92
N LEU A 107 0.90 13.99 5.05
CA LEU A 107 -0.05 13.51 4.04
C LEU A 107 -1.17 14.51 3.78
N CYS A 108 -1.82 14.99 4.83
CA CYS A 108 -2.92 15.96 4.73
C CYS A 108 -2.46 17.26 4.05
N ASN A 109 -1.29 17.78 4.42
CA ASN A 109 -0.73 19.02 3.87
C ASN A 109 -0.31 18.86 2.39
N SER A 110 -0.08 17.64 1.93
CA SER A 110 0.30 17.32 0.55
C SER A 110 -0.89 16.99 -0.36
N ASN A 111 -2.11 17.27 0.07
CA ASN A 111 -3.35 16.95 -0.67
C ASN A 111 -3.49 15.44 -0.95
N ILE A 112 -3.20 14.63 0.07
CA ILE A 112 -3.33 13.18 0.05
C ILE A 112 -4.38 12.80 1.09
N SER A 113 -5.35 11.98 0.68
CA SER A 113 -6.35 11.42 1.59
C SER A 113 -5.76 10.24 2.35
N ALA A 114 -5.98 10.18 3.65
CA ALA A 114 -5.51 9.07 4.49
C ALA A 114 -6.70 8.37 5.15
N VAL A 115 -6.75 7.06 5.02
CA VAL A 115 -7.74 6.19 5.66
C VAL A 115 -7.02 5.26 6.63
N SER A 116 -7.16 5.52 7.92
CA SER A 116 -6.57 4.68 8.96
C SER A 116 -7.50 3.54 9.32
N MET A 117 -7.04 2.31 9.10
CA MET A 117 -7.83 1.09 9.37
C MET A 117 -8.18 0.95 10.85
N GLU A 118 -7.37 1.51 11.76
CA GLU A 118 -7.61 1.50 13.20
C GLU A 118 -8.90 2.22 13.60
N PHE A 119 -9.38 3.14 12.78
CA PHE A 119 -10.61 3.90 13.02
C PHE A 119 -11.84 3.35 12.31
N ILE A 120 -11.70 2.30 11.52
CA ILE A 120 -12.85 1.66 10.88
C ILE A 120 -13.59 0.83 11.93
N PRO A 121 -14.86 1.18 12.26
CA PRO A 121 -15.59 0.44 13.28
C PRO A 121 -15.94 -0.97 12.81
N ARG A 122 -15.93 -1.91 13.72
CA ARG A 122 -16.46 -3.25 13.50
C ARG A 122 -17.96 -3.25 13.80
N ILE A 123 -18.70 -3.85 12.93
CA ILE A 123 -20.14 -4.02 13.07
C ILE A 123 -20.42 -5.47 13.46
#